data_06018c10a5a0f180d27e0dd7bddc5918
#
_entry.id   06018c10a5a0f180d27e0dd7bddc5918
#
_cell.length_a   1.000
_cell.length_b   1.000
_cell.length_c   1.000
_cell.angle_alpha   90.00
_cell.angle_beta   90.00
_cell.angle_gamma   90.00
#
_symmetry.space_group_name_H-M   'P 1'
#
loop_
_entity.id
_entity.type
_entity.pdbx_description
1 polymer ?
#
loop_
_entity_poly.entity_id
_entity_poly.type
_entity_poly.pdbx_seq_one_letter_code
_entity_poly.pdbx_strand_id
1 'polypeptide(L)'
;MWYAVCAKESGLSREINANGKTTMDYYLLADMTVQIGYELAIAGAETYRVEETMRRVIAAYGTEGQAFAIPNCVAVSFVAQNTKPLTIMKRVGYHGNDLERIEKLNALSRRICAEVPELAEAQRWLKETVAGVRSYATGVYYLGNFIAAAGFCCVFGGTVRDWLWAGLSGLIIGFVTRWLDRLEVNPFFSTIAASFLMALPAYIAAGLGWLDCVAVVIIGALMLLVPGLLITNSMRDIIYGDTSSGVSRIVQVLLSAFAIALGTAAAWHVTAPLYGHAETAAALIYPLWVQAIATFVACFGFVILFNVHDWGRILCALGSALTWIVYLLCIRAGHTVYSANFFSEVVAAFYSEAMGFTVSCTLFFFSGTLKKKVFPNCSFSNTLTPASPLVTVIA
;
A
#
# COMPACT_ATOMS: atom_id res chain seq x y z
N MET A 1 -16.89 22.17 -3.33
CA MET A 1 -17.65 23.23 -4.04
C MET A 1 -18.32 22.71 -5.33
N TRP A 2 -17.71 21.82 -6.10
CA TRP A 2 -18.32 21.16 -7.28
C TRP A 2 -19.50 20.23 -6.93
N TYR A 3 -19.48 19.57 -5.79
CA TYR A 3 -20.55 18.68 -5.30
C TYR A 3 -21.89 19.38 -5.09
N ALA A 4 -21.89 20.65 -4.73
CA ALA A 4 -23.11 21.42 -4.49
C ALA A 4 -23.76 21.91 -5.78
N VAL A 5 -23.01 22.03 -6.87
CA VAL A 5 -23.52 22.51 -8.17
C VAL A 5 -24.18 21.37 -8.94
N CYS A 6 -23.58 20.17 -8.97
CA CYS A 6 -24.20 19.00 -9.63
C CYS A 6 -25.45 18.51 -8.91
N ALA A 7 -25.51 18.58 -7.59
CA ALA A 7 -26.71 18.19 -6.84
C ALA A 7 -27.89 19.15 -7.04
N LYS A 8 -27.65 20.35 -7.52
CA LYS A 8 -28.72 21.37 -7.77
C LYS A 8 -29.27 21.33 -9.18
N GLU A 9 -28.52 20.75 -10.13
CA GLU A 9 -28.97 20.56 -11.52
C GLU A 9 -29.59 19.19 -11.79
N SER A 10 -29.35 18.18 -10.94
CA SER A 10 -30.02 16.88 -11.04
C SER A 10 -31.40 16.91 -10.37
N GLY A 11 -32.32 17.66 -10.94
CA GLY A 11 -33.76 17.53 -10.69
C GLY A 11 -34.35 16.18 -11.15
N LEU A 12 -33.53 15.12 -11.17
CA LEU A 12 -33.94 13.73 -11.40
C LEU A 12 -34.29 13.06 -10.07
N SER A 13 -35.16 13.72 -9.30
CA SER A 13 -35.95 13.06 -8.28
C SER A 13 -36.95 12.17 -8.97
N ARG A 14 -36.86 10.85 -8.75
CA ARG A 14 -37.87 9.82 -8.99
C ARG A 14 -38.87 10.18 -10.08
N GLU A 15 -38.58 9.94 -11.35
CA GLU A 15 -39.63 9.83 -12.37
C GLU A 15 -40.46 8.60 -12.05
N ILE A 16 -41.56 8.80 -11.39
CA ILE A 16 -42.64 7.81 -11.29
C ILE A 16 -43.23 7.74 -12.67
N ASN A 17 -42.90 6.70 -13.45
CA ASN A 17 -43.61 6.43 -14.67
C ASN A 17 -45.10 6.25 -14.39
N ALA A 18 -45.96 6.57 -15.38
CA ALA A 18 -47.40 6.49 -15.30
C ALA A 18 -48.00 5.12 -14.86
N ASN A 19 -47.13 4.11 -14.69
CA ASN A 19 -47.44 2.75 -14.20
C ASN A 19 -46.99 2.46 -12.77
N GLY A 20 -46.57 3.46 -11.97
CA GLY A 20 -46.21 3.26 -10.55
C GLY A 20 -44.94 2.45 -10.27
N LYS A 21 -44.13 2.14 -11.27
CA LYS A 21 -42.85 1.48 -11.09
C LYS A 21 -41.74 2.51 -10.84
N THR A 22 -41.07 2.39 -9.71
CA THR A 22 -39.87 3.16 -9.38
C THR A 22 -38.79 2.83 -10.41
N THR A 23 -38.44 3.76 -11.28
CA THR A 23 -37.30 3.61 -12.19
C THR A 23 -36.02 3.77 -11.40
N MET A 24 -35.09 2.87 -11.60
CA MET A 24 -33.74 2.95 -10.99
C MET A 24 -33.06 4.24 -11.43
N ASP A 25 -32.51 4.99 -10.49
CA ASP A 25 -31.67 6.15 -10.79
C ASP A 25 -30.27 5.70 -11.22
N TYR A 26 -30.10 5.54 -12.54
CA TYR A 26 -28.82 5.09 -13.11
C TYR A 26 -27.67 6.09 -12.90
N TYR A 27 -27.99 7.37 -12.77
CA TYR A 27 -26.97 8.38 -12.48
C TYR A 27 -26.41 8.21 -11.06
N LEU A 28 -27.30 8.03 -10.09
CA LEU A 28 -26.92 7.82 -8.71
C LEU A 28 -26.13 6.50 -8.52
N LEU A 29 -26.53 5.44 -9.23
CA LEU A 29 -25.78 4.17 -9.25
C LEU A 29 -24.37 4.36 -9.81
N ALA A 30 -24.23 5.08 -10.93
CA ALA A 30 -22.94 5.35 -11.56
C ALA A 30 -22.06 6.21 -10.66
N ASP A 31 -22.58 7.29 -10.10
CA ASP A 31 -21.83 8.19 -9.20
C ASP A 31 -21.35 7.44 -7.96
N MET A 32 -22.22 6.68 -7.30
CA MET A 32 -21.84 5.87 -6.14
C MET A 32 -20.77 4.85 -6.48
N THR A 33 -20.91 4.15 -7.59
CA THR A 33 -19.94 3.10 -8.00
C THR A 33 -18.57 3.69 -8.34
N VAL A 34 -18.55 4.80 -9.10
CA VAL A 34 -17.30 5.53 -9.39
C VAL A 34 -16.67 6.08 -8.11
N GLN A 35 -17.49 6.54 -7.16
CA GLN A 35 -16.97 7.01 -5.88
C GLN A 35 -16.34 5.87 -5.07
N ILE A 36 -16.94 4.67 -5.02
CA ILE A 36 -16.31 3.49 -4.38
C ILE A 36 -14.98 3.16 -5.06
N GLY A 37 -14.94 3.13 -6.40
CA GLY A 37 -13.72 2.89 -7.16
C GLY A 37 -12.64 3.94 -6.89
N TYR A 38 -13.03 5.20 -6.83
CA TYR A 38 -12.13 6.31 -6.52
C TYR A 38 -11.53 6.20 -5.12
N GLU A 39 -12.36 5.91 -4.11
CA GLU A 39 -11.89 5.74 -2.72
C GLU A 39 -10.91 4.56 -2.57
N LEU A 40 -11.16 3.45 -3.30
CA LEU A 40 -10.24 2.32 -3.36
C LEU A 40 -8.92 2.69 -4.05
N ALA A 41 -8.98 3.41 -5.18
CA ALA A 41 -7.81 3.81 -5.95
C ALA A 41 -6.90 4.77 -5.17
N ILE A 42 -7.45 5.78 -4.49
CA ILE A 42 -6.66 6.70 -3.65
C ILE A 42 -6.07 6.01 -2.41
N ALA A 43 -6.72 4.95 -1.91
CA ALA A 43 -6.19 4.14 -0.81
C ALA A 43 -5.04 3.22 -1.23
N GLY A 44 -4.76 3.09 -2.53
CA GLY A 44 -3.68 2.28 -3.07
C GLY A 44 -4.09 0.85 -3.45
N ALA A 45 -5.37 0.58 -3.67
CA ALA A 45 -5.84 -0.71 -4.13
C ALA A 45 -5.31 -1.03 -5.55
N GLU A 46 -5.25 -2.32 -5.86
CA GLU A 46 -4.89 -2.84 -7.16
C GLU A 46 -5.95 -2.49 -8.21
N THR A 47 -5.54 -2.23 -9.44
CA THR A 47 -6.44 -1.85 -10.55
C THR A 47 -7.54 -2.89 -10.77
N TYR A 48 -7.15 -4.17 -10.86
CA TYR A 48 -8.10 -5.27 -11.01
C TYR A 48 -9.17 -5.31 -9.89
N ARG A 49 -8.76 -5.05 -8.64
CA ARG A 49 -9.67 -5.03 -7.51
C ARG A 49 -10.66 -3.87 -7.57
N VAL A 50 -10.20 -2.70 -7.96
CA VAL A 50 -11.06 -1.52 -8.15
C VAL A 50 -12.14 -1.84 -9.17
N GLU A 51 -11.76 -2.37 -10.35
CA GLU A 51 -12.70 -2.74 -11.40
C GLU A 51 -13.67 -3.84 -10.98
N GLU A 52 -13.16 -4.90 -10.36
CA GLU A 52 -13.98 -6.02 -9.91
C GLU A 52 -15.01 -5.58 -8.87
N THR A 53 -14.60 -4.71 -7.92
CA THR A 53 -15.52 -4.17 -6.91
C THR A 53 -16.62 -3.33 -7.56
N MET A 54 -16.26 -2.43 -8.47
CA MET A 54 -17.24 -1.61 -9.20
C MET A 54 -18.20 -2.48 -10.01
N ARG A 55 -17.69 -3.48 -10.74
CA ARG A 55 -18.49 -4.41 -11.56
C ARG A 55 -19.47 -5.20 -10.72
N ARG A 56 -19.05 -5.70 -9.54
CA ARG A 56 -19.93 -6.43 -8.62
C ARG A 56 -21.05 -5.56 -8.08
N VAL A 57 -20.75 -4.32 -7.71
CA VAL A 57 -21.77 -3.37 -7.23
C VAL A 57 -22.81 -3.11 -8.33
N ILE A 58 -22.39 -2.86 -9.57
CA ILE A 58 -23.29 -2.65 -10.69
C ILE A 58 -24.18 -3.89 -10.92
N ALA A 59 -23.56 -5.08 -10.95
CA ALA A 59 -24.27 -6.35 -11.17
C ALA A 59 -25.29 -6.66 -10.06
N ALA A 60 -25.01 -6.28 -8.80
CA ALA A 60 -25.91 -6.47 -7.68
C ALA A 60 -27.25 -5.71 -7.87
N TYR A 61 -27.21 -4.57 -8.55
CA TYR A 61 -28.41 -3.82 -8.91
C TYR A 61 -29.06 -4.27 -10.24
N GLY A 62 -28.66 -5.45 -10.76
CA GLY A 62 -29.27 -6.03 -11.96
C GLY A 62 -28.96 -5.27 -13.27
N THR A 63 -27.90 -4.49 -13.29
CA THR A 63 -27.47 -3.69 -14.44
C THR A 63 -26.20 -4.26 -15.03
N GLU A 64 -26.12 -4.35 -16.37
CA GLU A 64 -24.90 -4.65 -17.07
C GLU A 64 -24.10 -3.38 -17.32
N GLY A 65 -22.84 -3.35 -16.88
CA GLY A 65 -21.98 -2.20 -17.04
C GLY A 65 -20.51 -2.58 -17.11
N GLN A 66 -19.73 -1.69 -17.67
CA GLN A 66 -18.29 -1.80 -17.75
C GLN A 66 -17.66 -0.86 -16.72
N ALA A 67 -16.79 -1.41 -15.89
CA ALA A 67 -15.91 -0.66 -15.01
C ALA A 67 -14.51 -0.66 -15.59
N PHE A 68 -13.87 0.48 -15.59
CA PHE A 68 -12.51 0.66 -16.07
C PHE A 68 -11.71 1.49 -15.07
N ALA A 69 -10.53 1.01 -14.72
CA ALA A 69 -9.61 1.72 -13.84
C ALA A 69 -8.20 1.72 -14.41
N ILE A 70 -7.54 2.85 -14.30
CA ILE A 70 -6.10 3.02 -14.50
C ILE A 70 -5.56 3.83 -13.31
N PRO A 71 -4.26 3.89 -13.07
CA PRO A 71 -3.72 4.60 -11.89
C PRO A 71 -4.25 6.02 -11.71
N ASN A 72 -4.51 6.74 -12.80
CA ASN A 72 -4.92 8.15 -12.73
C ASN A 72 -6.42 8.38 -12.99
N CYS A 73 -7.21 7.34 -13.22
CA CYS A 73 -8.63 7.51 -13.57
C CYS A 73 -9.45 6.26 -13.26
N VAL A 74 -10.65 6.46 -12.78
CA VAL A 74 -11.69 5.42 -12.68
C VAL A 74 -12.90 5.86 -13.46
N ALA A 75 -13.54 4.93 -14.18
CA ALA A 75 -14.71 5.19 -14.99
C ALA A 75 -15.71 4.03 -14.92
N VAL A 76 -16.98 4.35 -15.05
CA VAL A 76 -18.06 3.38 -15.20
C VAL A 76 -18.89 3.79 -16.39
N SER A 77 -19.24 2.82 -17.23
CA SER A 77 -20.14 3.02 -18.38
C SER A 77 -21.18 1.92 -18.42
N PHE A 78 -22.44 2.30 -18.57
CA PHE A 78 -23.52 1.37 -18.81
C PHE A 78 -24.63 2.00 -19.68
N VAL A 79 -25.39 1.14 -20.31
CA VAL A 79 -26.53 1.53 -21.10
C VAL A 79 -27.82 1.19 -20.32
N ALA A 80 -28.47 2.20 -19.81
CA ALA A 80 -29.78 2.02 -19.19
C ALA A 80 -30.82 1.71 -20.25
N GLN A 81 -31.82 0.86 -19.92
CA GLN A 81 -32.88 0.50 -20.85
C GLN A 81 -33.58 1.77 -21.35
N ASN A 82 -33.65 1.92 -22.69
CA ASN A 82 -34.28 3.05 -23.41
C ASN A 82 -33.63 4.43 -23.21
N THR A 83 -32.37 4.51 -22.74
CA THR A 83 -31.67 5.78 -22.56
C THR A 83 -30.34 5.79 -23.33
N LYS A 84 -29.71 6.97 -23.39
CA LYS A 84 -28.34 7.10 -23.94
C LYS A 84 -27.36 6.44 -23.04
N PRO A 85 -26.20 5.94 -23.57
CA PRO A 85 -25.09 5.45 -22.73
C PRO A 85 -24.70 6.49 -21.68
N LEU A 86 -24.61 6.07 -20.42
CA LEU A 86 -24.15 6.88 -19.31
C LEU A 86 -22.73 6.49 -18.95
N THR A 87 -21.83 7.45 -19.00
CA THR A 87 -20.44 7.26 -18.55
C THR A 87 -20.07 8.32 -17.55
N ILE A 88 -19.64 7.90 -16.36
CA ILE A 88 -19.09 8.79 -15.33
C ILE A 88 -17.63 8.42 -15.13
N MET A 89 -16.77 9.44 -15.06
CA MET A 89 -15.34 9.30 -14.90
C MET A 89 -14.83 10.22 -13.79
N LYS A 90 -13.88 9.74 -12.99
CA LYS A 90 -13.25 10.51 -11.93
C LYS A 90 -11.74 10.38 -12.00
N ARG A 91 -11.03 11.53 -11.99
CA ARG A 91 -9.59 11.58 -11.98
C ARG A 91 -9.04 11.24 -10.59
N VAL A 92 -8.06 10.33 -10.54
CA VAL A 92 -7.30 9.98 -9.34
C VAL A 92 -5.98 10.76 -9.39
N GLY A 93 -5.80 11.71 -8.47
CA GLY A 93 -4.62 12.58 -8.45
C GLY A 93 -3.53 12.14 -7.48
N TYR A 94 -3.87 11.30 -6.50
CA TYR A 94 -2.98 10.84 -5.44
C TYR A 94 -3.24 9.36 -5.14
N HIS A 95 -2.18 8.65 -4.76
CA HIS A 95 -2.26 7.26 -4.31
C HIS A 95 -1.58 7.16 -2.94
N GLY A 96 -2.35 6.78 -1.94
CA GLY A 96 -1.86 6.48 -0.60
C GLY A 96 -1.63 4.98 -0.38
N ASN A 97 -1.31 4.64 0.86
CA ASN A 97 -1.20 3.27 1.35
C ASN A 97 -2.07 3.16 2.62
N ASP A 98 -3.41 3.21 2.47
CA ASP A 98 -4.35 3.15 3.57
C ASP A 98 -5.13 1.83 3.54
N LEU A 99 -4.58 0.84 4.23
CA LEU A 99 -5.15 -0.51 4.24
C LEU A 99 -6.45 -0.59 5.05
N GLU A 100 -6.64 0.23 6.09
CA GLU A 100 -7.91 0.34 6.82
C GLU A 100 -9.05 0.80 5.89
N ARG A 101 -8.76 1.79 5.04
CA ARG A 101 -9.74 2.28 4.05
C ARG A 101 -10.09 1.21 3.04
N ILE A 102 -9.11 0.49 2.51
CA ILE A 102 -9.34 -0.63 1.57
C ILE A 102 -10.21 -1.71 2.22
N GLU A 103 -9.91 -2.09 3.45
CA GLU A 103 -10.66 -3.10 4.19
C GLU A 103 -12.13 -2.70 4.38
N LYS A 104 -12.38 -1.49 4.88
CA LYS A 104 -13.73 -0.98 5.11
C LYS A 104 -14.55 -0.86 3.83
N LEU A 105 -13.94 -0.36 2.74
CA LEU A 105 -14.62 -0.25 1.45
C LEU A 105 -14.95 -1.62 0.84
N ASN A 106 -14.09 -2.61 1.03
CA ASN A 106 -14.40 -3.98 0.61
C ASN A 106 -15.50 -4.63 1.45
N ALA A 107 -15.51 -4.38 2.77
CA ALA A 107 -16.61 -4.81 3.63
C ALA A 107 -17.94 -4.14 3.21
N LEU A 108 -17.90 -2.84 2.93
CA LEU A 108 -19.02 -2.09 2.42
C LEU A 108 -19.54 -2.66 1.08
N SER A 109 -18.66 -2.89 0.11
CA SER A 109 -19.07 -3.41 -1.20
C SER A 109 -19.73 -4.79 -1.09
N ARG A 110 -19.21 -5.68 -0.22
CA ARG A 110 -19.83 -6.98 0.08
C ARG A 110 -21.20 -6.80 0.71
N ARG A 111 -21.36 -5.87 1.64
CA ARG A 111 -22.62 -5.57 2.28
C ARG A 111 -23.64 -5.03 1.27
N ILE A 112 -23.25 -4.08 0.42
CA ILE A 112 -24.11 -3.55 -0.66
C ILE A 112 -24.54 -4.67 -1.59
N CYS A 113 -23.64 -5.57 -2.00
CA CYS A 113 -23.95 -6.69 -2.89
C CYS A 113 -24.85 -7.74 -2.23
N ALA A 114 -24.81 -7.92 -0.92
CA ALA A 114 -25.62 -8.90 -0.18
C ALA A 114 -27.03 -8.35 0.13
N GLU A 115 -27.13 -7.10 0.55
CA GLU A 115 -28.37 -6.50 1.02
C GLU A 115 -29.12 -5.73 -0.07
N VAL A 116 -28.43 -5.29 -1.13
CA VAL A 116 -28.95 -4.47 -2.24
C VAL A 116 -29.86 -3.35 -1.74
N PRO A 117 -29.37 -2.44 -0.88
CA PRO A 117 -30.18 -1.39 -0.30
C PRO A 117 -30.63 -0.38 -1.35
N GLU A 118 -31.57 0.51 -1.00
CA GLU A 118 -31.90 1.66 -1.85
C GLU A 118 -30.64 2.51 -2.11
N LEU A 119 -30.48 3.02 -3.34
CA LEU A 119 -29.25 3.74 -3.75
C LEU A 119 -28.91 4.92 -2.83
N ALA A 120 -29.89 5.65 -2.34
CA ALA A 120 -29.70 6.74 -1.39
C ALA A 120 -29.11 6.23 -0.04
N GLU A 121 -29.55 5.06 0.40
CA GLU A 121 -29.02 4.41 1.59
C GLU A 121 -27.60 3.89 1.38
N ALA A 122 -27.32 3.23 0.26
CA ALA A 122 -25.98 2.78 -0.11
C ALA A 122 -24.99 3.96 -0.17
N GLN A 123 -25.40 5.10 -0.72
CA GLN A 123 -24.57 6.31 -0.73
C GLN A 123 -24.31 6.88 0.67
N ARG A 124 -25.31 6.81 1.56
CA ARG A 124 -25.12 7.17 2.97
C ARG A 124 -24.11 6.25 3.64
N TRP A 125 -24.22 4.92 3.48
CA TRP A 125 -23.26 3.95 3.99
C TRP A 125 -21.83 4.21 3.49
N LEU A 126 -21.70 4.58 2.21
CA LEU A 126 -20.38 4.94 1.66
C LEU A 126 -19.82 6.17 2.36
N LYS A 127 -20.59 7.22 2.54
CA LYS A 127 -20.15 8.43 3.26
C LYS A 127 -19.78 8.14 4.71
N GLU A 128 -20.58 7.35 5.40
CA GLU A 128 -20.33 6.93 6.78
C GLU A 128 -19.06 6.08 6.88
N THR A 129 -18.86 5.15 5.92
CA THR A 129 -17.67 4.29 5.88
C THR A 129 -16.41 5.10 5.67
N VAL A 130 -16.41 6.04 4.71
CA VAL A 130 -15.26 6.90 4.41
C VAL A 130 -14.96 7.83 5.61
N ALA A 131 -15.98 8.42 6.22
CA ALA A 131 -15.82 9.25 7.41
C ALA A 131 -15.36 8.46 8.64
N GLY A 132 -15.72 7.19 8.72
CA GLY A 132 -15.37 6.29 9.82
C GLY A 132 -13.97 5.63 9.69
N VAL A 133 -13.19 5.95 8.65
CA VAL A 133 -11.81 5.44 8.52
C VAL A 133 -10.95 6.02 9.65
N ARG A 134 -10.37 5.13 10.45
CA ARG A 134 -9.48 5.52 11.55
C ARG A 134 -8.10 5.87 11.00
N SER A 135 -7.45 6.84 11.61
CA SER A 135 -6.05 7.17 11.33
C SER A 135 -5.27 7.26 12.64
N TYR A 136 -4.03 6.84 12.62
CA TYR A 136 -3.16 6.96 13.79
C TYR A 136 -2.87 8.42 14.12
N ALA A 137 -2.79 8.70 15.42
CA ALA A 137 -2.35 10.00 15.92
C ALA A 137 -0.94 10.32 15.38
N THR A 138 -0.67 11.60 15.14
CA THR A 138 0.60 12.06 14.57
C THR A 138 1.83 11.56 15.35
N GLY A 139 1.77 11.47 16.68
CA GLY A 139 2.86 10.93 17.49
C GLY A 139 3.11 9.45 17.24
N VAL A 140 2.05 8.65 17.06
CA VAL A 140 2.15 7.22 16.75
C VAL A 140 2.73 7.01 15.34
N TYR A 141 2.36 7.85 14.39
CA TYR A 141 2.96 7.82 13.04
C TYR A 141 4.48 8.06 13.09
N TYR A 142 4.97 9.07 13.83
CA TYR A 142 6.41 9.29 13.98
C TYR A 142 7.10 8.15 14.73
N LEU A 143 6.46 7.60 15.76
CA LEU A 143 6.97 6.42 16.46
C LEU A 143 7.08 5.22 15.51
N GLY A 144 6.10 5.01 14.62
CA GLY A 144 6.14 4.00 13.56
C GLY A 144 7.35 4.14 12.65
N ASN A 145 7.63 5.37 12.18
CA ASN A 145 8.82 5.67 11.36
C ASN A 145 10.13 5.35 12.11
N PHE A 146 10.22 5.74 13.38
CA PHE A 146 11.39 5.45 14.20
C PHE A 146 11.61 3.95 14.38
N ILE A 147 10.56 3.22 14.77
CA ILE A 147 10.61 1.78 15.03
C ILE A 147 10.93 1.00 13.75
N ALA A 148 10.32 1.36 12.62
CA ALA A 148 10.57 0.71 11.35
C ALA A 148 12.03 0.86 10.91
N ALA A 149 12.57 2.09 10.88
CA ALA A 149 13.94 2.34 10.49
C ALA A 149 14.98 1.68 11.43
N ALA A 150 14.78 1.80 12.74
CA ALA A 150 15.64 1.18 13.74
C ALA A 150 15.61 -0.35 13.66
N GLY A 151 14.42 -0.93 13.49
CA GLY A 151 14.22 -2.37 13.35
C GLY A 151 14.91 -2.94 12.11
N PHE A 152 14.75 -2.30 10.94
CA PHE A 152 15.46 -2.73 9.73
C PHE A 152 16.97 -2.55 9.85
N CYS A 153 17.45 -1.49 10.47
CA CYS A 153 18.87 -1.35 10.76
C CYS A 153 19.41 -2.54 11.60
N CYS A 154 18.64 -2.99 12.60
CA CYS A 154 18.98 -4.19 13.36
C CYS A 154 19.01 -5.46 12.49
N VAL A 155 17.99 -5.64 11.63
CA VAL A 155 17.91 -6.79 10.69
C VAL A 155 19.14 -6.84 9.79
N PHE A 156 19.63 -5.68 9.33
CA PHE A 156 20.83 -5.59 8.48
C PHE A 156 22.16 -5.61 9.25
N GLY A 157 22.14 -5.84 10.55
CA GLY A 157 23.34 -6.04 11.36
C GLY A 157 23.95 -4.77 11.94
N GLY A 158 23.16 -3.70 12.11
CA GLY A 158 23.60 -2.48 12.79
C GLY A 158 23.75 -2.68 14.29
N THR A 159 24.64 -1.91 14.92
CA THR A 159 24.81 -1.86 16.39
C THR A 159 23.68 -1.07 17.05
N VAL A 160 23.63 -1.07 18.37
CA VAL A 160 22.63 -0.27 19.12
C VAL A 160 22.74 1.23 18.81
N ARG A 161 23.97 1.73 18.57
CA ARG A 161 24.19 3.12 18.15
C ARG A 161 23.59 3.37 16.77
N ASP A 162 23.80 2.44 15.85
CA ASP A 162 23.26 2.52 14.49
C ASP A 162 21.73 2.49 14.47
N TRP A 163 21.08 1.68 15.34
CA TRP A 163 19.61 1.65 15.45
C TRP A 163 19.04 3.00 15.84
N LEU A 164 19.68 3.68 16.80
CA LEU A 164 19.22 5.00 17.24
C LEU A 164 19.34 6.04 16.12
N TRP A 165 20.45 6.04 15.38
CA TRP A 165 20.66 6.92 14.24
C TRP A 165 19.71 6.61 13.08
N ALA A 166 19.46 5.34 12.79
CA ALA A 166 18.46 4.92 11.79
C ALA A 166 17.05 5.36 12.20
N GLY A 167 16.66 5.19 13.46
CA GLY A 167 15.40 5.66 14.00
C GLY A 167 15.25 7.17 13.86
N LEU A 168 16.30 7.95 14.19
CA LEU A 168 16.30 9.41 13.99
C LEU A 168 16.16 9.77 12.51
N SER A 169 16.86 9.08 11.62
CA SER A 169 16.69 9.25 10.16
C SER A 169 15.26 8.93 9.71
N GLY A 170 14.62 7.91 10.30
CA GLY A 170 13.21 7.60 10.07
C GLY A 170 12.26 8.71 10.51
N LEU A 171 12.53 9.38 11.65
CA LEU A 171 11.76 10.56 12.07
C LEU A 171 11.89 11.71 11.07
N ILE A 172 13.09 11.94 10.56
CA ILE A 172 13.34 12.97 9.53
C ILE A 172 12.53 12.66 8.27
N ILE A 173 12.56 11.41 7.79
CA ILE A 173 11.74 10.99 6.65
C ILE A 173 10.26 11.29 6.92
N GLY A 174 9.71 10.82 8.03
CA GLY A 174 8.31 11.02 8.36
C GLY A 174 7.91 12.49 8.48
N PHE A 175 8.81 13.34 8.98
CA PHE A 175 8.59 14.78 9.05
C PHE A 175 8.60 15.43 7.66
N VAL A 176 9.65 15.16 6.88
CA VAL A 176 9.86 15.79 5.56
C VAL A 176 8.75 15.39 4.59
N THR A 177 8.44 14.10 4.49
CA THR A 177 7.38 13.62 3.60
C THR A 177 6.04 14.25 3.97
N ARG A 178 5.64 14.20 5.23
CA ARG A 178 4.36 14.77 5.66
C ARG A 178 4.29 16.30 5.52
N TRP A 179 5.40 16.99 5.65
CA TRP A 179 5.46 18.43 5.44
C TRP A 179 5.34 18.80 3.98
N LEU A 180 6.05 18.08 3.08
CA LEU A 180 5.98 18.30 1.64
C LEU A 180 4.64 17.85 1.03
N ASP A 181 4.02 16.81 1.58
CA ASP A 181 2.67 16.40 1.19
C ASP A 181 1.62 17.50 1.47
N ARG A 182 1.76 18.22 2.59
CA ARG A 182 0.90 19.38 2.89
C ARG A 182 1.08 20.55 1.94
N LEU A 183 2.26 20.65 1.33
CA LEU A 183 2.57 21.66 0.31
C LEU A 183 2.23 21.19 -1.09
N GLU A 184 1.62 20.00 -1.24
CA GLU A 184 1.26 19.39 -2.52
C GLU A 184 2.47 19.27 -3.48
N VAL A 185 3.68 19.07 -2.94
CA VAL A 185 4.90 18.90 -3.72
C VAL A 185 4.84 17.56 -4.45
N ASN A 186 5.33 17.53 -5.69
CA ASN A 186 5.41 16.31 -6.48
C ASN A 186 6.20 15.21 -5.70
N PRO A 187 5.69 13.98 -5.61
CA PRO A 187 6.31 12.88 -4.86
C PRO A 187 7.77 12.60 -5.22
N PHE A 188 8.16 12.81 -6.47
CA PHE A 188 9.55 12.66 -6.92
C PHE A 188 10.50 13.61 -6.17
N PHE A 189 10.18 14.91 -6.10
CA PHE A 189 10.99 15.88 -5.39
C PHE A 189 10.91 15.71 -3.87
N SER A 190 9.74 15.29 -3.36
CA SER A 190 9.57 14.93 -1.95
C SER A 190 10.50 13.80 -1.55
N THR A 191 10.61 12.76 -2.38
CA THR A 191 11.52 11.62 -2.15
C THR A 191 12.99 12.03 -2.19
N ILE A 192 13.40 12.89 -3.13
CA ILE A 192 14.78 13.44 -3.18
C ILE A 192 15.09 14.19 -1.88
N ALA A 193 14.20 15.09 -1.47
CA ALA A 193 14.40 15.88 -0.26
C ALA A 193 14.44 15.00 1.00
N ALA A 194 13.55 14.03 1.11
CA ALA A 194 13.50 13.12 2.25
C ALA A 194 14.77 12.26 2.33
N SER A 195 15.22 11.67 1.22
CA SER A 195 16.43 10.85 1.17
C SER A 195 17.72 11.68 1.41
N PHE A 196 17.77 12.90 0.91
CA PHE A 196 18.87 13.81 1.19
C PHE A 196 18.94 14.19 2.67
N LEU A 197 17.82 14.69 3.22
CA LEU A 197 17.78 15.19 4.60
C LEU A 197 17.94 14.08 5.66
N MET A 198 17.54 12.86 5.37
CA MET A 198 17.79 11.74 6.30
C MET A 198 19.21 11.24 6.24
N ALA A 199 19.86 11.24 5.05
CA ALA A 199 21.22 10.74 4.88
C ALA A 199 22.27 11.74 5.40
N LEU A 200 21.99 13.03 5.31
CA LEU A 200 22.93 14.09 5.74
C LEU A 200 23.41 13.93 7.19
N PRO A 201 22.51 13.84 8.21
CA PRO A 201 22.95 13.66 9.60
C PRO A 201 23.61 12.31 9.84
N ALA A 202 23.24 11.26 9.10
CA ALA A 202 23.88 9.96 9.20
C ALA A 202 25.34 10.01 8.74
N TYR A 203 25.64 10.67 7.62
CA TYR A 203 27.02 10.87 7.14
C TYR A 203 27.83 11.78 8.08
N ILE A 204 27.26 12.84 8.62
CA ILE A 204 27.94 13.71 9.60
C ILE A 204 28.26 12.92 10.86
N ALA A 205 27.32 12.13 11.37
CA ALA A 205 27.53 11.29 12.55
C ALA A 205 28.59 10.23 12.33
N ALA A 206 28.67 9.66 11.12
CA ALA A 206 29.74 8.73 10.73
C ALA A 206 31.12 9.42 10.75
N GLY A 207 31.23 10.61 10.18
CA GLY A 207 32.45 11.40 10.18
C GLY A 207 32.92 11.83 11.57
N LEU A 208 31.98 11.97 12.51
CA LEU A 208 32.28 12.28 13.93
C LEU A 208 32.52 11.02 14.79
N GLY A 209 32.42 9.81 14.24
CA GLY A 209 32.56 8.56 14.95
C GLY A 209 31.41 8.23 15.93
N TRP A 210 30.24 8.79 15.72
CA TRP A 210 29.07 8.59 16.59
C TRP A 210 28.24 7.36 16.21
N LEU A 211 28.49 6.75 15.06
CA LEU A 211 27.90 5.49 14.62
C LEU A 211 28.98 4.56 14.07
N ASP A 212 28.67 3.28 13.99
CA ASP A 212 29.65 2.25 13.64
C ASP A 212 29.55 1.88 12.15
N CYS A 213 28.35 1.80 11.57
CA CYS A 213 28.14 1.41 10.16
C CYS A 213 27.09 2.29 9.47
N VAL A 214 27.56 3.35 8.78
CA VAL A 214 26.67 4.29 8.08
C VAL A 214 25.83 3.64 6.98
N ALA A 215 26.37 2.64 6.28
CA ALA A 215 25.66 1.94 5.23
C ALA A 215 24.39 1.26 5.76
N VAL A 216 24.49 0.59 6.91
CA VAL A 216 23.35 -0.12 7.54
C VAL A 216 22.32 0.88 8.08
N VAL A 217 22.76 2.02 8.61
CA VAL A 217 21.87 3.11 9.05
C VAL A 217 21.05 3.65 7.88
N ILE A 218 21.72 3.96 6.77
CA ILE A 218 21.06 4.50 5.58
C ILE A 218 20.11 3.48 4.97
N ILE A 219 20.55 2.23 4.79
CA ILE A 219 19.69 1.17 4.22
C ILE A 219 18.47 0.95 5.12
N GLY A 220 18.63 0.87 6.44
CA GLY A 220 17.52 0.71 7.37
C GLY A 220 16.49 1.84 7.28
N ALA A 221 16.93 3.09 7.17
CA ALA A 221 16.05 4.23 7.00
C ALA A 221 15.40 4.28 5.60
N LEU A 222 16.16 3.94 4.55
CA LEU A 222 15.66 3.94 3.17
C LEU A 222 14.48 2.99 2.95
N MET A 223 14.36 1.93 3.75
CA MET A 223 13.22 1.01 3.66
C MET A 223 11.88 1.74 3.77
N LEU A 224 11.82 2.88 4.45
CA LEU A 224 10.60 3.69 4.55
C LEU A 224 10.24 4.40 3.24
N LEU A 225 11.21 4.66 2.39
CA LEU A 225 11.03 5.34 1.10
C LEU A 225 10.86 4.37 -0.08
N VAL A 226 11.26 3.11 0.08
CA VAL A 226 11.13 2.10 -0.97
C VAL A 226 9.64 1.80 -1.23
N PRO A 227 9.14 1.97 -2.47
CA PRO A 227 7.73 1.82 -2.77
C PRO A 227 7.33 0.34 -2.98
N GLY A 228 7.47 -0.50 -1.93
CA GLY A 228 7.26 -1.94 -2.00
C GLY A 228 5.84 -2.34 -2.45
N LEU A 229 4.80 -1.72 -1.88
CA LEU A 229 3.41 -1.95 -2.28
C LEU A 229 3.18 -1.61 -3.77
N LEU A 230 3.80 -0.54 -4.25
CA LEU A 230 3.66 -0.13 -5.65
C LEU A 230 4.32 -1.13 -6.60
N ILE A 231 5.51 -1.67 -6.23
CA ILE A 231 6.21 -2.73 -6.99
C ILE A 231 5.30 -3.95 -7.11
N THR A 232 4.75 -4.40 -6.00
CA THR A 232 3.89 -5.56 -5.94
C THR A 232 2.62 -5.40 -6.77
N ASN A 233 1.92 -4.28 -6.57
CA ASN A 233 0.70 -4.00 -7.30
C ASN A 233 0.97 -3.87 -8.80
N SER A 234 2.13 -3.33 -9.21
CA SER A 234 2.50 -3.25 -10.63
C SER A 234 2.67 -4.63 -11.28
N MET A 235 3.35 -5.55 -10.59
CA MET A 235 3.53 -6.91 -11.07
C MET A 235 2.20 -7.67 -11.13
N ARG A 236 1.34 -7.45 -10.14
CA ARG A 236 0.01 -8.05 -10.12
C ARG A 236 -0.85 -7.53 -11.27
N ASP A 237 -0.89 -6.23 -11.51
CA ASP A 237 -1.64 -5.63 -12.62
C ASP A 237 -1.18 -6.25 -13.96
N ILE A 238 0.13 -6.42 -14.18
CA ILE A 238 0.67 -7.08 -15.40
C ILE A 238 0.20 -8.53 -15.51
N ILE A 239 0.27 -9.31 -14.42
CA ILE A 239 -0.11 -10.72 -14.42
C ILE A 239 -1.62 -10.89 -14.70
N TYR A 240 -2.45 -9.99 -14.22
CA TYR A 240 -3.90 -10.00 -14.46
C TYR A 240 -4.32 -9.42 -15.82
N GLY A 241 -3.36 -8.91 -16.61
CA GLY A 241 -3.60 -8.40 -17.96
C GLY A 241 -3.71 -6.88 -18.08
N ASP A 242 -3.71 -6.16 -16.96
CA ASP A 242 -3.72 -4.69 -16.93
C ASP A 242 -2.31 -4.13 -17.14
N THR A 243 -1.67 -4.53 -18.26
CA THR A 243 -0.28 -4.22 -18.56
C THR A 243 0.00 -2.72 -18.57
N SER A 244 -0.94 -1.91 -19.08
CA SER A 244 -0.81 -0.45 -19.11
C SER A 244 -0.68 0.15 -17.71
N SER A 245 -1.53 -0.28 -16.78
CA SER A 245 -1.49 0.14 -15.38
C SER A 245 -0.21 -0.34 -14.68
N GLY A 246 0.16 -1.61 -14.91
CA GLY A 246 1.36 -2.18 -14.33
C GLY A 246 2.63 -1.48 -14.80
N VAL A 247 2.79 -1.22 -16.10
CA VAL A 247 3.95 -0.49 -16.64
C VAL A 247 4.00 0.94 -16.11
N SER A 248 2.87 1.64 -16.04
CA SER A 248 2.80 2.99 -15.46
C SER A 248 3.31 3.01 -14.01
N ARG A 249 2.93 2.02 -13.19
CA ARG A 249 3.42 1.88 -11.80
C ARG A 249 4.90 1.52 -11.74
N ILE A 250 5.42 0.66 -12.64
CA ILE A 250 6.86 0.35 -12.71
C ILE A 250 7.68 1.63 -12.99
N VAL A 251 7.23 2.48 -13.92
CA VAL A 251 7.91 3.75 -14.18
C VAL A 251 7.95 4.62 -12.92
N GLN A 252 6.87 4.69 -12.13
CA GLN A 252 6.86 5.41 -10.86
C GLN A 252 7.84 4.82 -9.84
N VAL A 253 7.96 3.49 -9.76
CA VAL A 253 8.94 2.79 -8.93
C VAL A 253 10.36 3.16 -9.32
N LEU A 254 10.68 3.12 -10.61
CA LEU A 254 12.00 3.49 -11.12
C LEU A 254 12.34 4.95 -10.84
N LEU A 255 11.38 5.86 -10.99
CA LEU A 255 11.56 7.27 -10.63
C LEU A 255 11.80 7.44 -9.12
N SER A 256 11.07 6.69 -8.27
CA SER A 256 11.30 6.72 -6.82
C SER A 256 12.68 6.19 -6.46
N ALA A 257 13.12 5.08 -7.06
CA ALA A 257 14.46 4.54 -6.83
C ALA A 257 15.56 5.52 -7.27
N PHE A 258 15.39 6.18 -8.42
CA PHE A 258 16.29 7.21 -8.89
C PHE A 258 16.32 8.43 -7.95
N ALA A 259 15.17 8.86 -7.45
CA ALA A 259 15.05 9.96 -6.50
C ALA A 259 15.79 9.64 -5.18
N ILE A 260 15.64 8.43 -4.66
CA ILE A 260 16.35 7.94 -3.46
C ILE A 260 17.86 7.97 -3.69
N ALA A 261 18.34 7.42 -4.79
CA ALA A 261 19.75 7.38 -5.14
C ALA A 261 20.34 8.78 -5.29
N LEU A 262 19.61 9.68 -5.97
CA LEU A 262 20.05 11.06 -6.17
C LEU A 262 20.16 11.83 -4.85
N GLY A 263 19.16 11.72 -3.97
CA GLY A 263 19.17 12.40 -2.67
C GLY A 263 20.29 11.88 -1.75
N THR A 264 20.47 10.56 -1.66
CA THR A 264 21.56 9.97 -0.83
C THR A 264 22.93 10.29 -1.38
N ALA A 265 23.12 10.23 -2.70
CA ALA A 265 24.39 10.62 -3.36
C ALA A 265 24.70 12.10 -3.15
N ALA A 266 23.71 12.98 -3.25
CA ALA A 266 23.90 14.41 -2.99
C ALA A 266 24.33 14.66 -1.53
N ALA A 267 23.71 13.99 -0.56
CA ALA A 267 24.09 14.07 0.85
C ALA A 267 25.57 13.63 1.07
N TRP A 268 25.96 12.52 0.43
CA TRP A 268 27.33 12.02 0.50
C TRP A 268 28.34 13.03 -0.12
N HIS A 269 28.03 13.59 -1.29
CA HIS A 269 28.90 14.58 -1.94
C HIS A 269 29.09 15.87 -1.12
N VAL A 270 28.08 16.28 -0.36
CA VAL A 270 28.18 17.44 0.53
C VAL A 270 29.04 17.15 1.75
N THR A 271 28.96 15.94 2.29
CA THR A 271 29.63 15.55 3.55
C THR A 271 31.03 15.01 3.37
N ALA A 272 31.32 14.30 2.28
CA ALA A 272 32.62 13.65 2.02
C ALA A 272 33.81 14.62 2.05
N PRO A 273 33.77 15.86 1.51
CA PRO A 273 34.87 16.81 1.59
C PRO A 273 35.17 17.29 3.02
N LEU A 274 34.16 17.27 3.90
CA LEU A 274 34.28 17.80 5.27
C LEU A 274 34.74 16.74 6.26
N TYR A 275 34.29 15.50 6.08
CA TYR A 275 34.51 14.42 7.06
C TYR A 275 35.30 13.24 6.51
N GLY A 276 35.70 13.26 5.23
CA GLY A 276 36.41 12.16 4.58
C GLY A 276 35.54 10.92 4.37
N HIS A 277 36.17 9.80 4.02
CA HIS A 277 35.49 8.51 3.95
C HIS A 277 35.52 7.90 5.37
N ALA A 278 34.35 7.87 6.02
CA ALA A 278 34.23 7.16 7.27
C ALA A 278 34.50 5.66 7.02
N GLU A 279 35.48 5.09 7.71
CA GLU A 279 35.67 3.64 7.76
C GLU A 279 34.42 3.02 8.39
N THR A 280 33.72 2.19 7.64
CA THR A 280 32.53 1.52 8.14
C THR A 280 32.90 0.16 8.70
N ALA A 281 32.51 -0.10 9.95
CA ALA A 281 32.61 -1.43 10.53
C ALA A 281 31.77 -2.43 9.70
N ALA A 282 32.18 -3.69 9.71
CA ALA A 282 31.39 -4.75 9.09
C ALA A 282 30.07 -4.92 9.84
N ALA A 283 29.00 -5.15 9.09
CA ALA A 283 27.69 -5.44 9.67
C ALA A 283 27.75 -6.69 10.57
N LEU A 284 27.07 -6.66 11.70
CA LEU A 284 27.02 -7.76 12.66
C LEU A 284 26.10 -8.87 12.15
N ILE A 285 26.48 -10.11 12.37
CA ILE A 285 25.63 -11.27 12.10
C ILE A 285 24.90 -11.66 13.39
N TYR A 286 23.63 -11.29 13.49
CA TYR A 286 22.82 -11.61 14.66
C TYR A 286 22.31 -13.06 14.65
N PRO A 287 22.08 -13.67 15.83
CA PRO A 287 21.39 -14.95 15.94
C PRO A 287 19.98 -14.87 15.34
N LEU A 288 19.44 -16.01 14.88
CA LEU A 288 18.13 -16.10 14.22
C LEU A 288 17.00 -15.47 15.04
N TRP A 289 16.98 -15.69 16.35
CA TRP A 289 15.95 -15.15 17.24
C TRP A 289 15.99 -13.62 17.35
N VAL A 290 17.19 -13.02 17.34
CA VAL A 290 17.33 -11.54 17.30
C VAL A 290 16.78 -10.98 16.00
N GLN A 291 17.16 -11.59 14.87
CA GLN A 291 16.68 -11.16 13.56
C GLN A 291 15.15 -11.33 13.44
N ALA A 292 14.58 -12.40 13.99
CA ALA A 292 13.14 -12.61 14.03
C ALA A 292 12.41 -11.51 14.83
N ILE A 293 12.91 -11.17 16.02
CA ILE A 293 12.35 -10.09 16.84
C ILE A 293 12.51 -8.74 16.14
N ALA A 294 13.69 -8.46 15.59
CA ALA A 294 13.96 -7.21 14.89
C ALA A 294 13.04 -7.03 13.67
N THR A 295 12.83 -8.11 12.89
CA THR A 295 11.88 -8.08 11.75
C THR A 295 10.45 -7.86 12.22
N PHE A 296 10.01 -8.55 13.29
CA PHE A 296 8.70 -8.32 13.87
C PHE A 296 8.50 -6.85 14.27
N VAL A 297 9.47 -6.28 14.97
CA VAL A 297 9.43 -4.87 15.43
C VAL A 297 9.45 -3.90 14.24
N ALA A 298 10.32 -4.13 13.24
CA ALA A 298 10.39 -3.33 12.03
C ALA A 298 9.04 -3.34 11.28
N CYS A 299 8.48 -4.52 11.05
CA CYS A 299 7.21 -4.67 10.34
C CYS A 299 6.04 -4.13 11.15
N PHE A 300 6.08 -4.18 12.48
CA PHE A 300 5.08 -3.52 13.32
C PHE A 300 5.09 -1.99 13.12
N GLY A 301 6.27 -1.38 12.94
CA GLY A 301 6.40 0.01 12.51
C GLY A 301 5.71 0.28 11.17
N PHE A 302 5.93 -0.58 10.16
CA PHE A 302 5.28 -0.46 8.84
C PHE A 302 3.77 -0.64 8.89
N VAL A 303 3.27 -1.52 9.73
CA VAL A 303 1.83 -1.71 9.96
C VAL A 303 1.15 -0.41 10.40
N ILE A 304 1.82 0.38 11.24
CA ILE A 304 1.35 1.71 11.63
C ILE A 304 1.34 2.67 10.44
N LEU A 305 2.40 2.65 9.62
CA LEU A 305 2.53 3.54 8.44
C LEU A 305 1.48 3.22 7.36
N PHE A 306 1.11 1.96 7.21
CA PHE A 306 0.07 1.50 6.29
C PHE A 306 -1.34 1.57 6.86
N ASN A 307 -1.49 2.18 8.03
CA ASN A 307 -2.77 2.40 8.70
C ASN A 307 -3.56 1.12 8.95
N VAL A 308 -2.88 0.02 9.33
CA VAL A 308 -3.53 -1.24 9.72
C VAL A 308 -3.95 -1.18 11.18
N HIS A 309 -5.19 -1.57 11.47
CA HIS A 309 -5.76 -1.53 12.81
C HIS A 309 -6.09 -2.94 13.36
N ASP A 310 -6.55 -2.97 14.58
CA ASP A 310 -7.04 -4.15 15.29
C ASP A 310 -6.01 -5.32 15.36
N TRP A 311 -6.44 -6.55 15.35
CA TRP A 311 -5.59 -7.75 15.38
C TRP A 311 -4.71 -7.90 14.14
N GLY A 312 -5.09 -7.29 13.01
CA GLY A 312 -4.32 -7.27 11.77
C GLY A 312 -2.88 -6.81 11.96
N ARG A 313 -2.64 -5.87 12.89
CA ARG A 313 -1.29 -5.37 13.21
C ARG A 313 -0.33 -6.48 13.62
N ILE A 314 -0.76 -7.30 14.58
CA ILE A 314 0.06 -8.37 15.13
C ILE A 314 0.24 -9.49 14.10
N LEU A 315 -0.84 -9.85 13.41
CA LEU A 315 -0.79 -10.91 12.40
C LEU A 315 0.09 -10.54 11.21
N CYS A 316 0.03 -9.31 10.70
CA CYS A 316 0.91 -8.85 9.64
C CYS A 316 2.40 -8.87 10.06
N ALA A 317 2.71 -8.36 11.26
CA ALA A 317 4.08 -8.36 11.77
C ALA A 317 4.61 -9.78 12.01
N LEU A 318 3.77 -10.70 12.52
CA LEU A 318 4.13 -12.12 12.70
C LEU A 318 4.36 -12.83 11.37
N GLY A 319 3.49 -12.60 10.37
CA GLY A 319 3.66 -13.16 9.03
C GLY A 319 4.96 -12.73 8.38
N SER A 320 5.31 -11.45 8.49
CA SER A 320 6.58 -10.92 7.98
C SER A 320 7.79 -11.53 8.69
N ALA A 321 7.76 -11.66 10.02
CA ALA A 321 8.81 -12.31 10.77
C ALA A 321 8.97 -13.79 10.40
N LEU A 322 7.86 -14.51 10.22
CA LEU A 322 7.87 -15.90 9.75
C LEU A 322 8.52 -16.03 8.37
N THR A 323 8.14 -15.17 7.43
CA THR A 323 8.72 -15.14 6.08
C THR A 323 10.22 -14.93 6.12
N TRP A 324 10.68 -13.99 6.94
CA TRP A 324 12.12 -13.73 7.11
C TRP A 324 12.86 -14.91 7.72
N ILE A 325 12.28 -15.58 8.73
CA ILE A 325 12.86 -16.78 9.33
C ILE A 325 13.02 -17.89 8.30
N VAL A 326 12.00 -18.14 7.48
CA VAL A 326 12.06 -19.16 6.42
C VAL A 326 13.15 -18.82 5.41
N TYR A 327 13.27 -17.56 5.00
CA TYR A 327 14.33 -17.09 4.13
C TYR A 327 15.72 -17.41 4.72
N LEU A 328 15.96 -17.05 5.98
CA LEU A 328 17.24 -17.30 6.66
C LEU A 328 17.55 -18.79 6.83
N LEU A 329 16.53 -19.60 7.10
CA LEU A 329 16.71 -21.05 7.19
C LEU A 329 17.10 -21.66 5.84
N CYS A 330 16.48 -21.21 4.74
CA CYS A 330 16.85 -21.62 3.39
C CYS A 330 18.28 -21.22 3.04
N ILE A 331 18.71 -20.00 3.36
CA ILE A 331 20.09 -19.54 3.15
C ILE A 331 21.07 -20.41 3.96
N ARG A 332 20.76 -20.72 5.24
CA ARG A 332 21.58 -21.59 6.07
C ARG A 332 21.63 -23.04 5.58
N ALA A 333 20.57 -23.50 4.93
CA ALA A 333 20.54 -24.82 4.29
C ALA A 333 21.33 -24.87 2.97
N GLY A 334 21.96 -23.78 2.53
CA GLY A 334 22.76 -23.69 1.33
C GLY A 334 21.99 -23.39 0.05
N HIS A 335 20.72 -22.99 0.16
CA HIS A 335 19.95 -22.53 -0.99
C HIS A 335 20.46 -21.17 -1.51
N THR A 336 20.28 -20.93 -2.80
CA THR A 336 20.57 -19.62 -3.40
C THR A 336 19.58 -18.58 -2.92
N VAL A 337 19.94 -17.29 -2.97
CA VAL A 337 19.06 -16.17 -2.63
C VAL A 337 17.72 -16.26 -3.37
N TYR A 338 17.74 -16.64 -4.65
CA TYR A 338 16.51 -16.76 -5.47
C TYR A 338 15.58 -17.87 -5.00
N SER A 339 16.13 -19.06 -4.70
CA SER A 339 15.32 -20.16 -4.18
C SER A 339 14.84 -19.91 -2.75
N ALA A 340 15.65 -19.28 -1.91
CA ALA A 340 15.25 -18.90 -0.56
C ALA A 340 14.08 -17.91 -0.58
N ASN A 341 14.12 -16.91 -1.46
CA ASN A 341 13.02 -15.98 -1.68
C ASN A 341 11.76 -16.71 -2.15
N PHE A 342 11.88 -17.61 -3.12
CA PHE A 342 10.74 -18.37 -3.62
C PHE A 342 10.04 -19.16 -2.51
N PHE A 343 10.80 -19.92 -1.69
CA PHE A 343 10.21 -20.69 -0.59
C PHE A 343 9.60 -19.80 0.50
N SER A 344 10.25 -18.70 0.85
CA SER A 344 9.72 -17.76 1.83
C SER A 344 8.41 -17.12 1.36
N GLU A 345 8.31 -16.77 0.07
CA GLU A 345 7.09 -16.21 -0.55
C GLU A 345 5.94 -17.23 -0.60
N VAL A 346 6.26 -18.50 -0.87
CA VAL A 346 5.25 -19.58 -0.83
C VAL A 346 4.67 -19.71 0.58
N VAL A 347 5.52 -19.74 1.62
CA VAL A 347 5.06 -19.80 3.02
C VAL A 347 4.25 -18.56 3.37
N ALA A 348 4.70 -17.42 2.93
CA ALA A 348 4.01 -16.16 3.11
C ALA A 348 2.60 -16.19 2.48
N ALA A 349 2.45 -16.72 1.26
CA ALA A 349 1.18 -16.87 0.58
C ALA A 349 0.22 -17.79 1.34
N PHE A 350 0.70 -18.95 1.82
CA PHE A 350 -0.10 -19.86 2.65
C PHE A 350 -0.53 -19.22 3.97
N TYR A 351 0.38 -18.53 4.64
CA TYR A 351 0.06 -17.82 5.88
C TYR A 351 -1.07 -16.81 5.66
N SER A 352 -0.99 -16.04 4.59
CA SER A 352 -2.00 -15.02 4.30
C SER A 352 -3.36 -15.63 3.96
N GLU A 353 -3.39 -16.69 3.18
CA GLU A 353 -4.64 -17.37 2.83
C GLU A 353 -5.30 -17.98 4.09
N ALA A 354 -4.50 -18.56 4.98
CA ALA A 354 -4.99 -19.10 6.26
C ALA A 354 -5.56 -18.00 7.17
N MET A 355 -4.93 -16.81 7.19
CA MET A 355 -5.36 -15.68 8.00
C MET A 355 -6.46 -14.83 7.33
N GLY A 356 -6.64 -14.94 6.02
CA GLY A 356 -7.61 -14.16 5.24
C GLY A 356 -9.06 -14.40 5.64
N PHE A 357 -9.37 -15.46 6.32
CA PHE A 357 -10.67 -15.71 6.96
C PHE A 357 -10.94 -14.83 8.19
N THR A 358 -9.89 -14.35 8.84
CA THR A 358 -9.98 -13.65 10.12
C THR A 358 -9.62 -12.18 10.00
N VAL A 359 -8.79 -11.82 9.01
CA VAL A 359 -8.26 -10.45 8.86
C VAL A 359 -8.21 -10.08 7.39
N SER A 360 -8.95 -9.05 7.01
CA SER A 360 -9.00 -8.54 5.62
C SER A 360 -7.70 -7.86 5.15
N CYS A 361 -6.68 -7.85 5.96
CA CYS A 361 -5.43 -7.18 5.70
C CYS A 361 -4.31 -8.21 5.61
N THR A 362 -4.02 -8.66 4.41
CA THR A 362 -2.98 -9.65 4.17
C THR A 362 -1.96 -9.11 3.18
N LEU A 363 -0.72 -9.42 3.36
CA LEU A 363 0.44 -8.92 2.65
C LEU A 363 0.96 -9.97 1.65
N PHE A 364 0.40 -10.16 0.41
CA PHE A 364 1.03 -11.14 -0.48
C PHE A 364 0.84 -11.03 -1.97
N PHE A 365 1.91 -11.34 -2.69
CA PHE A 365 2.07 -11.28 -4.13
C PHE A 365 1.50 -12.50 -4.88
N PHE A 366 1.54 -13.69 -4.29
CA PHE A 366 1.31 -14.93 -5.03
C PHE A 366 -0.06 -15.59 -4.88
N SER A 367 -0.85 -15.23 -3.86
CA SER A 367 -2.05 -15.98 -3.50
C SER A 367 -3.11 -16.01 -4.60
N GLY A 368 -3.31 -14.92 -5.34
CA GLY A 368 -4.29 -14.90 -6.43
C GLY A 368 -3.93 -15.79 -7.62
N THR A 369 -2.65 -15.92 -7.92
CA THR A 369 -2.15 -16.72 -9.05
C THR A 369 -2.11 -18.20 -8.71
N LEU A 370 -1.72 -18.57 -7.49
CA LEU A 370 -1.73 -19.95 -6.99
C LEU A 370 -3.17 -20.47 -6.85
N LYS A 371 -4.09 -19.67 -6.30
CA LYS A 371 -5.49 -20.07 -6.13
C LYS A 371 -6.16 -20.49 -7.44
N LYS A 372 -5.92 -19.75 -8.52
CA LYS A 372 -6.54 -20.01 -9.82
C LYS A 372 -5.90 -21.20 -10.57
N LYS A 373 -4.60 -21.49 -10.35
CA LYS A 373 -3.87 -22.57 -11.03
C LYS A 373 -3.79 -23.87 -10.23
N VAL A 374 -3.66 -23.79 -8.90
CA VAL A 374 -3.43 -24.98 -8.06
C VAL A 374 -4.72 -25.50 -7.44
N PHE A 375 -5.69 -24.65 -7.16
CA PHE A 375 -6.98 -25.02 -6.56
C PHE A 375 -8.17 -24.47 -7.37
N PRO A 376 -8.43 -24.96 -8.58
CA PRO A 376 -9.50 -24.44 -9.44
C PRO A 376 -10.92 -24.63 -8.89
N ASN A 377 -11.11 -25.53 -7.93
CA ASN A 377 -12.42 -25.91 -7.39
C ASN A 377 -12.67 -25.52 -5.94
N CYS A 378 -11.75 -24.82 -5.27
CA CYS A 378 -12.01 -24.28 -3.95
C CYS A 378 -12.80 -22.98 -4.05
N SER A 379 -14.08 -23.04 -3.70
CA SER A 379 -14.97 -21.89 -3.52
C SER A 379 -14.59 -21.13 -2.24
N PHE A 380 -13.36 -20.63 -2.17
CA PHE A 380 -12.98 -19.70 -1.13
C PHE A 380 -13.47 -18.31 -1.54
N SER A 381 -14.22 -17.66 -0.66
CA SER A 381 -14.67 -16.29 -0.85
C SER A 381 -13.47 -15.42 -1.23
N ASN A 382 -13.60 -14.64 -2.31
CA ASN A 382 -12.57 -13.70 -2.80
C ASN A 382 -12.28 -12.61 -1.77
N THR A 383 -11.68 -12.99 -0.65
CA THR A 383 -11.14 -12.06 0.33
C THR A 383 -9.78 -11.60 -0.15
N LEU A 384 -9.67 -10.36 -0.31
CA LEU A 384 -8.53 -9.49 -0.42
C LEU A 384 -7.19 -10.10 -0.08
N THR A 385 -6.35 -10.14 -1.07
CA THR A 385 -4.94 -10.40 -0.87
C THR A 385 -4.15 -9.12 -1.07
N PRO A 386 -3.33 -8.81 -0.15
CA PRO A 386 -2.55 -7.58 -0.09
C PRO A 386 -1.16 -7.70 -0.64
N ALA A 387 -0.49 -6.60 -0.55
CA ALA A 387 0.84 -6.32 -1.00
C ALA A 387 1.92 -7.22 -0.40
N SER A 388 2.93 -7.47 -1.18
CA SER A 388 3.94 -8.49 -0.98
C SER A 388 4.96 -8.22 0.11
N PRO A 389 5.60 -9.28 0.61
CA PRO A 389 6.83 -9.22 1.39
C PRO A 389 8.07 -8.86 0.55
N LEU A 390 7.93 -8.44 -0.70
CA LEU A 390 9.04 -7.85 -1.46
C LEU A 390 9.70 -6.69 -0.71
N VAL A 391 8.96 -6.02 0.18
CA VAL A 391 9.54 -5.05 1.13
C VAL A 391 10.46 -5.73 2.13
N THR A 392 10.22 -7.01 2.47
CA THR A 392 11.06 -7.77 3.39
C THR A 392 12.23 -8.49 2.68
N VAL A 393 12.18 -8.60 1.36
CA VAL A 393 13.10 -9.42 0.56
C VAL A 393 13.95 -8.60 -0.42
N ILE A 394 13.51 -7.41 -0.83
CA ILE A 394 14.32 -6.47 -1.64
C ILE A 394 15.27 -5.64 -0.74
N ALA A 395 15.19 -5.83 0.55
CA ALA A 395 16.19 -5.32 1.48
C ALA A 395 17.40 -6.29 1.57
#